data_f176ec001e3280c0237f6f9a02847c8c
#
_entry.id   f176ec001e3280c0237f6f9a02847c8c
#
_cell.length_a   1.000
_cell.length_b   1.000
_cell.length_c   1.000
_cell.angle_alpha   90.00
_cell.angle_beta   90.00
_cell.angle_gamma   90.00
#
_symmetry.space_group_name_H-M   'P 1'
#
loop_
_entity.id
_entity.type
_entity.pdbx_description
1 polymer ?
#
loop_
_entity_poly.entity_id
_entity_poly.type
_entity_poly.pdbx_seq_one_letter_code
_entity_poly.pdbx_strand_id
1 'polypeptide(L)'
;MKAYRLIFVIGLFGFVVLGVGEWGTAVQAGTIAAPVLKWQHGGCYTSWCETGWYSSPAVADLDNDGKPEVIASPYTLFVLNGENGTEQWKVDPPGGRTWPGVVVADIDNNNDLEVAIAQSGGTLTVYDHTGSQVWTRTPESGELRGLSVYDLDADGTDELVVTSTGDEVNTYVYEHTGTLRSGWPQLNNDSGYGWGVYNDNAALGDLDNDGQGELIVPSDVHYINAYEANGAQIAANAIYGGKGWGKVGIWESLVPELRGWGACDGTRTESYRTNFADGPAVIADVNGDGVVEVVVTGNVYDCNAGYPPSRYIGVYIFNADRSRFNEDGYNWETVPINTGAPLSEDYNVIESAMPNPVVADLDGDGEKEILFASYDGRLHAFWLDKTEHHNWPYNVSNTGPGIRFASEPVVADLDNDGFAEVIFASWPQ
;
A
#
# COMPACT_ATOMS: atom_id res chain seq x y z
N MET A 1 8.60 16.54 -26.59
CA MET A 1 9.65 16.95 -27.55
C MET A 1 9.67 18.47 -27.60
N LYS A 2 10.46 19.11 -26.77
CA LYS A 2 10.64 20.59 -26.81
C LYS A 2 11.74 20.95 -27.83
N ALA A 3 11.40 21.71 -28.85
CA ALA A 3 12.33 22.12 -29.87
C ALA A 3 13.09 23.36 -29.40
N TYR A 4 14.39 23.27 -29.23
CA TYR A 4 15.27 24.42 -29.00
C TYR A 4 15.50 25.15 -30.30
N ARG A 5 15.18 26.44 -30.37
CA ARG A 5 15.60 27.35 -31.45
C ARG A 5 16.85 28.09 -30.99
N LEU A 6 17.97 27.76 -31.60
CA LEU A 6 19.20 28.52 -31.47
C LEU A 6 19.17 29.64 -32.52
N ILE A 7 19.26 30.90 -32.12
CA ILE A 7 19.43 32.03 -33.01
C ILE A 7 20.88 32.51 -32.87
N PHE A 8 21.66 32.38 -33.95
CA PHE A 8 22.98 32.97 -34.04
C PHE A 8 22.90 34.32 -34.71
N VAL A 9 23.43 35.37 -34.07
CA VAL A 9 23.69 36.67 -34.66
C VAL A 9 25.20 36.84 -34.73
N ILE A 10 25.75 36.92 -35.93
CA ILE A 10 27.18 37.15 -36.16
C ILE A 10 27.37 38.66 -36.35
N GLY A 11 27.96 39.29 -35.38
CA GLY A 11 28.47 40.67 -35.49
C GLY A 11 29.97 40.68 -35.35
N LEU A 12 30.65 41.62 -36.02
CA LEU A 12 32.08 41.65 -36.30
C LEU A 12 32.97 41.96 -35.07
N PHE A 13 32.46 41.99 -33.85
CA PHE A 13 33.27 42.15 -32.61
C PHE A 13 32.62 41.41 -31.45
N GLY A 14 33.21 40.31 -31.11
CA GLY A 14 32.98 39.59 -29.83
C GLY A 14 31.67 38.79 -29.77
N PHE A 15 31.79 37.52 -29.48
CA PHE A 15 30.64 36.66 -29.14
C PHE A 15 30.08 37.03 -27.78
N VAL A 16 28.91 37.61 -27.73
CA VAL A 16 28.13 37.71 -26.51
C VAL A 16 27.04 36.65 -26.63
N VAL A 17 27.16 35.57 -25.89
CA VAL A 17 26.09 34.59 -25.68
C VAL A 17 25.14 35.20 -24.66
N LEU A 18 24.08 35.87 -25.11
CA LEU A 18 22.94 36.17 -24.26
C LEU A 18 22.08 34.89 -24.17
N GLY A 19 22.34 34.08 -23.17
CA GLY A 19 21.38 33.08 -22.75
C GLY A 19 20.14 33.78 -22.21
N VAL A 20 19.09 33.88 -23.00
CA VAL A 20 17.75 34.18 -22.49
C VAL A 20 17.28 32.89 -21.85
N GLY A 21 17.61 32.68 -20.56
CA GLY A 21 16.89 31.72 -19.75
C GLY A 21 15.43 32.19 -19.77
N GLU A 22 14.55 31.42 -20.33
CA GLU A 22 13.15 31.52 -19.96
C GLU A 22 13.10 31.23 -18.47
N TRP A 23 12.88 32.24 -17.71
CA TRP A 23 12.42 32.07 -16.33
C TRP A 23 11.03 31.50 -16.50
N GLY A 24 10.91 30.17 -16.43
CA GLY A 24 9.62 29.54 -16.24
C GLY A 24 9.03 30.25 -15.02
N THR A 25 7.90 30.89 -15.19
CA THR A 25 7.08 31.32 -14.07
C THR A 25 6.83 30.03 -13.27
N ALA A 26 7.34 29.97 -12.05
CA ALA A 26 6.94 28.91 -11.16
C ALA A 26 5.41 28.91 -11.16
N VAL A 27 4.83 27.85 -11.67
CA VAL A 27 3.39 27.64 -11.55
C VAL A 27 3.18 27.52 -10.05
N GLN A 28 2.48 28.47 -9.47
CA GLN A 28 2.16 28.41 -8.06
C GLN A 28 1.03 27.40 -7.93
N ALA A 29 1.25 26.36 -7.14
CA ALA A 29 0.22 25.39 -6.82
C ALA A 29 -1.09 26.10 -6.47
N GLY A 30 -2.19 25.62 -7.02
CA GLY A 30 -3.51 26.17 -6.78
C GLY A 30 -3.85 26.16 -5.29
N THR A 31 -4.78 27.01 -4.89
CA THR A 31 -5.27 26.99 -3.49
C THR A 31 -6.57 26.19 -3.47
N ILE A 32 -6.51 24.98 -2.95
CA ILE A 32 -7.72 24.19 -2.73
C ILE A 32 -8.57 24.87 -1.66
N ALA A 33 -9.84 25.08 -1.95
CA ALA A 33 -10.78 25.63 -0.97
C ALA A 33 -10.98 24.60 0.17
N ALA A 34 -11.10 25.11 1.39
CA ALA A 34 -11.39 24.24 2.53
C ALA A 34 -12.66 23.42 2.25
N PRO A 35 -12.65 22.10 2.53
CA PRO A 35 -13.80 21.25 2.27
C PRO A 35 -15.00 21.68 3.10
N VAL A 36 -16.18 21.59 2.51
CA VAL A 36 -17.46 21.83 3.18
C VAL A 36 -18.25 20.53 3.24
N LEU A 37 -18.94 20.30 4.35
CA LEU A 37 -19.80 19.14 4.49
C LEU A 37 -20.88 19.14 3.41
N LYS A 38 -20.84 18.18 2.50
CA LYS A 38 -21.83 18.02 1.42
C LYS A 38 -23.06 17.31 1.93
N TRP A 39 -22.89 16.20 2.61
CA TRP A 39 -23.93 15.40 3.26
C TRP A 39 -23.30 14.52 4.36
N GLN A 40 -24.15 13.91 5.14
CA GLN A 40 -23.76 13.00 6.21
C GLN A 40 -24.74 11.85 6.26
N HIS A 41 -24.22 10.62 6.31
CA HIS A 41 -25.00 9.41 6.55
C HIS A 41 -24.44 8.71 7.79
N GLY A 42 -25.29 8.39 8.77
CA GLY A 42 -24.90 7.65 9.96
C GLY A 42 -25.44 6.24 9.88
N GLY A 43 -24.58 5.23 9.96
CA GLY A 43 -24.97 3.82 10.01
C GLY A 43 -25.65 3.43 11.32
N CYS A 44 -26.63 4.22 11.78
CA CYS A 44 -27.31 3.98 13.04
C CYS A 44 -28.56 3.14 12.84
N TYR A 45 -28.57 1.98 13.43
CA TYR A 45 -29.77 1.19 13.69
C TYR A 45 -30.36 1.57 15.05
N THR A 46 -31.34 0.88 15.51
CA THR A 46 -32.23 1.26 16.62
C THR A 46 -31.57 1.68 17.95
N SER A 47 -30.42 1.11 18.31
CA SER A 47 -29.78 1.35 19.62
C SER A 47 -28.27 1.56 19.60
N TRP A 48 -27.63 1.38 18.46
CA TRP A 48 -26.21 1.63 18.29
C TRP A 48 -25.92 2.04 16.84
N CYS A 49 -24.78 2.69 16.63
CA CYS A 49 -24.35 3.14 15.32
C CYS A 49 -23.18 2.26 14.86
N GLU A 50 -23.27 1.74 13.65
CA GLU A 50 -22.16 1.08 13.03
C GLU A 50 -21.08 2.11 12.71
N THR A 51 -19.86 1.80 13.08
CA THR A 51 -18.70 2.61 12.77
C THR A 51 -17.68 1.75 12.04
N GLY A 52 -17.26 2.17 10.87
CA GLY A 52 -16.18 1.55 10.12
C GLY A 52 -14.84 2.03 10.67
N TRP A 53 -14.19 1.23 11.50
CA TRP A 53 -12.90 1.62 12.06
C TRP A 53 -11.75 1.28 11.13
N TYR A 54 -11.89 0.23 10.35
CA TYR A 54 -10.80 -0.31 9.53
C TYR A 54 -11.16 -0.38 8.04
N SER A 55 -12.43 -0.68 7.71
CA SER A 55 -12.85 -0.79 6.33
C SER A 55 -12.88 0.57 5.64
N SER A 56 -12.06 0.75 4.62
CA SER A 56 -12.12 1.92 3.76
C SER A 56 -13.32 1.83 2.80
N PRO A 57 -14.07 2.91 2.58
CA PRO A 57 -15.09 2.94 1.55
C PRO A 57 -14.47 2.95 0.15
N ALA A 58 -15.23 2.47 -0.83
CA ALA A 58 -14.94 2.63 -2.24
C ALA A 58 -15.84 3.72 -2.86
N VAL A 59 -15.42 4.25 -4.00
CA VAL A 59 -16.18 5.19 -4.82
C VAL A 59 -16.16 4.71 -6.26
N ALA A 60 -17.32 4.43 -6.84
CA ALA A 60 -17.47 3.97 -8.21
C ALA A 60 -18.84 4.35 -8.75
N ASP A 61 -18.96 4.52 -10.07
CA ASP A 61 -20.24 4.60 -10.78
C ASP A 61 -20.79 3.18 -10.94
N LEU A 62 -21.47 2.72 -9.88
CA LEU A 62 -21.87 1.30 -9.74
C LEU A 62 -23.04 0.93 -10.65
N ASP A 63 -23.93 1.88 -10.95
CA ASP A 63 -25.13 1.68 -11.77
C ASP A 63 -25.01 2.25 -13.20
N ASN A 64 -23.83 2.74 -13.57
CA ASN A 64 -23.51 3.31 -14.88
C ASN A 64 -24.39 4.54 -15.24
N ASP A 65 -24.82 5.33 -14.25
CA ASP A 65 -25.62 6.54 -14.48
C ASP A 65 -24.76 7.79 -14.73
N GLY A 66 -23.43 7.66 -14.65
CA GLY A 66 -22.45 8.73 -14.82
C GLY A 66 -22.16 9.49 -13.53
N LYS A 67 -22.60 8.99 -12.38
CA LYS A 67 -22.41 9.59 -11.06
C LYS A 67 -21.91 8.56 -10.08
N PRO A 68 -20.81 8.83 -9.40
CA PRO A 68 -20.25 7.83 -8.49
C PRO A 68 -21.06 7.66 -7.21
N GLU A 69 -21.15 6.43 -6.75
CA GLU A 69 -21.64 6.02 -5.44
C GLU A 69 -20.52 5.96 -4.42
N VAL A 70 -20.88 6.07 -3.16
CA VAL A 70 -20.02 5.73 -2.02
C VAL A 70 -20.47 4.39 -1.46
N ILE A 71 -19.58 3.41 -1.51
CA ILE A 71 -19.81 2.04 -1.07
C ILE A 71 -19.05 1.82 0.25
N ALA A 72 -19.74 1.50 1.32
CA ALA A 72 -19.15 1.38 2.64
C ALA A 72 -19.70 0.17 3.40
N SER A 73 -18.83 -0.56 4.08
CA SER A 73 -19.22 -1.77 4.82
C SER A 73 -18.59 -1.84 6.22
N PRO A 74 -19.15 -1.19 7.23
CA PRO A 74 -18.72 -1.43 8.61
C PRO A 74 -19.15 -2.83 9.13
N TYR A 75 -20.40 -3.17 9.03
CA TYR A 75 -21.06 -4.46 9.22
C TYR A 75 -22.06 -4.67 8.09
N THR A 76 -22.99 -3.76 7.95
CA THR A 76 -23.91 -3.66 6.82
C THR A 76 -23.19 -3.05 5.63
N LEU A 77 -23.39 -3.61 4.45
CA LEU A 77 -22.91 -3.01 3.21
C LEU A 77 -23.94 -1.99 2.72
N PHE A 78 -23.53 -0.75 2.56
CA PHE A 78 -24.34 0.37 2.07
C PHE A 78 -23.83 0.86 0.72
N VAL A 79 -24.75 1.17 -0.18
CA VAL A 79 -24.47 1.93 -1.39
C VAL A 79 -25.27 3.23 -1.35
N LEU A 80 -24.57 4.34 -1.40
CA LEU A 80 -25.10 5.69 -1.21
C LEU A 80 -24.81 6.55 -2.43
N ASN A 81 -25.79 7.31 -2.90
CA ASN A 81 -25.58 8.30 -3.94
C ASN A 81 -24.53 9.33 -3.51
N GLY A 82 -23.43 9.45 -4.24
CA GLY A 82 -22.33 10.38 -3.94
C GLY A 82 -22.73 11.84 -3.99
N GLU A 83 -23.81 12.21 -4.69
CA GLU A 83 -24.29 13.57 -4.78
C GLU A 83 -24.98 14.06 -3.49
N ASN A 84 -25.71 13.20 -2.78
CA ASN A 84 -26.60 13.61 -1.70
C ASN A 84 -26.66 12.66 -0.50
N GLY A 85 -25.96 11.52 -0.54
CA GLY A 85 -25.90 10.52 0.54
C GLY A 85 -27.17 9.70 0.72
N THR A 86 -28.11 9.73 -0.24
CA THR A 86 -29.29 8.87 -0.15
C THR A 86 -28.94 7.42 -0.45
N GLU A 87 -29.51 6.50 0.33
CA GLU A 87 -29.32 5.07 0.17
C GLU A 87 -29.95 4.59 -1.15
N GLN A 88 -29.13 3.95 -2.01
CA GLN A 88 -29.65 3.22 -3.17
C GLN A 88 -30.09 1.83 -2.74
N TRP A 89 -29.20 1.10 -2.08
CA TRP A 89 -29.49 -0.19 -1.49
C TRP A 89 -28.56 -0.49 -0.31
N LYS A 90 -28.93 -1.49 0.48
CA LYS A 90 -28.09 -2.05 1.53
C LYS A 90 -28.38 -3.53 1.72
N VAL A 91 -27.40 -4.25 2.22
CA VAL A 91 -27.50 -5.65 2.62
C VAL A 91 -26.84 -5.86 3.98
N ASP A 92 -27.30 -6.86 4.72
CA ASP A 92 -26.73 -7.27 5.99
C ASP A 92 -25.96 -8.59 5.76
N PRO A 93 -24.63 -8.53 5.55
CA PRO A 93 -23.85 -9.70 5.24
C PRO A 93 -23.70 -10.62 6.47
N PRO A 94 -23.52 -11.93 6.30
CA PRO A 94 -23.54 -12.86 7.41
C PRO A 94 -22.26 -12.86 8.27
N GLY A 95 -21.17 -12.21 7.83
CA GLY A 95 -19.84 -12.39 8.39
C GLY A 95 -19.43 -11.43 9.51
N GLY A 96 -20.29 -10.50 9.91
CA GLY A 96 -20.00 -9.51 10.96
C GLY A 96 -19.23 -8.29 10.44
N ARG A 97 -18.19 -7.83 11.16
CA ARG A 97 -17.44 -6.62 10.78
C ARG A 97 -16.61 -6.84 9.52
N THR A 98 -16.60 -5.87 8.62
CA THR A 98 -15.66 -5.81 7.50
C THR A 98 -14.36 -5.16 7.98
N TRP A 99 -13.23 -5.81 7.73
CA TRP A 99 -11.90 -5.32 8.11
C TRP A 99 -11.16 -4.64 6.96
N PRO A 100 -10.95 -5.29 5.79
CA PRO A 100 -10.27 -4.64 4.67
C PRO A 100 -11.16 -3.59 4.03
N GLY A 101 -10.58 -2.82 3.12
CA GLY A 101 -11.35 -1.95 2.23
C GLY A 101 -12.39 -2.73 1.42
N VAL A 102 -13.45 -2.05 1.03
CA VAL A 102 -14.42 -2.60 0.07
C VAL A 102 -13.75 -2.60 -1.31
N VAL A 103 -13.82 -3.73 -2.00
CA VAL A 103 -13.35 -3.86 -3.40
C VAL A 103 -14.52 -3.71 -4.34
N VAL A 104 -14.34 -2.89 -5.38
CA VAL A 104 -15.32 -2.72 -6.47
C VAL A 104 -14.58 -2.88 -7.80
N ALA A 105 -14.98 -3.85 -8.61
CA ALA A 105 -14.38 -4.16 -9.91
C ALA A 105 -15.39 -4.89 -10.79
N ASP A 106 -15.16 -4.89 -12.11
CA ASP A 106 -15.84 -5.79 -13.06
C ASP A 106 -15.11 -7.15 -13.02
N ILE A 107 -15.44 -7.94 -11.99
CA ILE A 107 -14.70 -9.15 -11.63
C ILE A 107 -14.86 -10.26 -12.69
N ASP A 108 -16.00 -10.32 -13.34
CA ASP A 108 -16.32 -11.36 -14.34
C ASP A 108 -16.29 -10.85 -15.79
N ASN A 109 -15.83 -9.62 -16.00
CA ASN A 109 -15.66 -8.96 -17.29
C ASN A 109 -16.96 -8.89 -18.12
N ASN A 110 -18.07 -8.62 -17.43
CA ASN A 110 -19.38 -8.48 -18.06
C ASN A 110 -19.80 -7.01 -18.30
N ASN A 111 -18.99 -6.05 -17.90
CA ASN A 111 -19.15 -4.59 -17.86
C ASN A 111 -20.12 -4.06 -16.80
N ASP A 112 -20.56 -4.87 -15.86
CA ASP A 112 -21.21 -4.44 -14.63
C ASP A 112 -20.22 -4.62 -13.47
N LEU A 113 -20.27 -3.74 -12.45
CA LEU A 113 -19.34 -3.81 -11.34
C LEU A 113 -19.87 -4.71 -10.22
N GLU A 114 -19.00 -5.50 -9.63
CA GLU A 114 -19.24 -6.27 -8.42
C GLU A 114 -18.66 -5.57 -7.19
N VAL A 115 -19.22 -5.89 -6.05
CA VAL A 115 -18.76 -5.44 -4.75
C VAL A 115 -18.34 -6.64 -3.92
N ALA A 116 -17.06 -6.71 -3.56
CA ALA A 116 -16.52 -7.75 -2.71
C ALA A 116 -16.19 -7.23 -1.32
N ILE A 117 -16.52 -8.02 -0.28
CA ILE A 117 -16.22 -7.74 1.12
C ILE A 117 -15.69 -8.97 1.84
N ALA A 118 -14.74 -8.77 2.76
CA ALA A 118 -14.18 -9.80 3.61
C ALA A 118 -14.38 -9.44 5.09
N GLN A 119 -14.81 -10.41 5.90
CA GLN A 119 -15.38 -10.12 7.21
C GLN A 119 -14.75 -10.92 8.36
N SER A 120 -14.97 -10.44 9.58
CA SER A 120 -14.43 -11.01 10.83
C SER A 120 -14.92 -12.43 11.14
N GLY A 121 -16.02 -12.86 10.56
CA GLY A 121 -16.50 -14.25 10.66
C GLY A 121 -15.85 -15.22 9.68
N GLY A 122 -14.77 -14.83 9.01
CA GLY A 122 -14.09 -15.63 8.00
C GLY A 122 -14.86 -15.71 6.67
N THR A 123 -15.75 -14.76 6.41
CA THR A 123 -16.65 -14.79 5.26
C THR A 123 -16.21 -13.81 4.19
N LEU A 124 -16.00 -14.30 2.98
CA LEU A 124 -15.82 -13.54 1.74
C LEU A 124 -17.11 -13.60 0.94
N THR A 125 -17.66 -12.43 0.58
CA THR A 125 -18.93 -12.35 -0.18
C THR A 125 -18.80 -11.37 -1.32
N VAL A 126 -19.31 -11.75 -2.48
CA VAL A 126 -19.42 -10.91 -3.67
C VAL A 126 -20.89 -10.64 -3.97
N TYR A 127 -21.21 -9.39 -4.23
CA TYR A 127 -22.52 -8.89 -4.63
C TYR A 127 -22.43 -8.25 -6.01
N ASP A 128 -23.49 -8.36 -6.79
CA ASP A 128 -23.63 -7.60 -8.04
C ASP A 128 -23.95 -6.10 -7.74
N HIS A 129 -23.93 -5.28 -8.78
CA HIS A 129 -24.22 -3.84 -8.69
C HIS A 129 -25.62 -3.52 -8.11
N THR A 130 -26.55 -4.50 -8.09
CA THR A 130 -27.90 -4.34 -7.54
C THR A 130 -28.00 -4.72 -6.06
N GLY A 131 -26.92 -5.27 -5.47
CA GLY A 131 -26.89 -5.80 -4.10
C GLY A 131 -27.36 -7.24 -3.97
N SER A 132 -27.54 -7.95 -5.09
CA SER A 132 -27.84 -9.39 -5.07
C SER A 132 -26.54 -10.17 -4.83
N GLN A 133 -26.57 -11.12 -3.89
CA GLN A 133 -25.41 -11.96 -3.61
C GLN A 133 -25.09 -12.87 -4.79
N VAL A 134 -23.89 -12.72 -5.37
CA VAL A 134 -23.41 -13.61 -6.44
C VAL A 134 -22.94 -14.93 -5.82
N TRP A 135 -22.02 -14.83 -4.84
CA TRP A 135 -21.57 -15.98 -4.07
C TRP A 135 -21.00 -15.56 -2.70
N THR A 136 -20.84 -16.54 -1.83
CA THR A 136 -20.14 -16.41 -0.55
C THR A 136 -19.27 -17.62 -0.29
N ARG A 137 -18.13 -17.41 0.39
CA ARG A 137 -17.19 -18.46 0.83
C ARG A 137 -16.76 -18.22 2.27
N THR A 138 -16.36 -19.28 2.93
CA THR A 138 -15.78 -19.22 4.27
C THR A 138 -14.43 -19.95 4.21
N PRO A 139 -13.37 -19.24 3.75
CA PRO A 139 -12.04 -19.84 3.62
C PRO A 139 -11.47 -20.30 4.95
N GLU A 140 -11.72 -19.54 6.00
CA GLU A 140 -11.16 -19.74 7.33
C GLU A 140 -12.22 -19.41 8.39
N SER A 141 -12.08 -19.96 9.59
CA SER A 141 -12.92 -19.59 10.75
C SER A 141 -12.45 -18.32 11.45
N GLY A 142 -11.26 -17.82 11.09
CA GLY A 142 -10.66 -16.61 11.62
C GLY A 142 -11.17 -15.34 10.93
N GLU A 143 -10.56 -14.22 11.30
CA GLU A 143 -10.86 -12.93 10.66
C GLU A 143 -10.16 -12.82 9.32
N LEU A 144 -10.89 -12.37 8.31
CA LEU A 144 -10.31 -11.99 7.02
C LEU A 144 -9.87 -10.52 7.12
N ARG A 145 -8.61 -10.24 6.82
CA ARG A 145 -7.99 -8.95 7.10
C ARG A 145 -7.48 -8.20 5.88
N GLY A 146 -7.23 -8.89 4.78
CA GLY A 146 -6.86 -8.30 3.50
C GLY A 146 -7.78 -8.78 2.40
N LEU A 147 -8.03 -7.93 1.41
CA LEU A 147 -8.80 -8.23 0.20
C LEU A 147 -8.25 -7.40 -0.96
N SER A 148 -7.84 -8.08 -2.02
CA SER A 148 -7.34 -7.48 -3.25
C SER A 148 -7.91 -8.21 -4.46
N VAL A 149 -7.91 -7.57 -5.62
CA VAL A 149 -8.42 -8.12 -6.86
C VAL A 149 -7.45 -7.82 -8.01
N TYR A 150 -7.26 -8.78 -8.90
CA TYR A 150 -6.39 -8.66 -10.08
C TYR A 150 -6.60 -9.85 -11.02
N ASP A 151 -6.48 -9.63 -12.33
CA ASP A 151 -6.43 -10.70 -13.35
C ASP A 151 -5.05 -11.37 -13.29
N LEU A 152 -4.92 -12.43 -12.47
CA LEU A 152 -3.64 -13.08 -12.18
C LEU A 152 -3.12 -13.96 -13.32
N ASP A 153 -3.97 -14.42 -14.22
CA ASP A 153 -3.56 -15.32 -15.30
C ASP A 153 -3.83 -14.79 -16.70
N ALA A 154 -4.18 -13.50 -16.77
CA ALA A 154 -4.45 -12.77 -18.01
C ALA A 154 -5.57 -13.42 -18.87
N ASP A 155 -6.57 -14.03 -18.22
CA ASP A 155 -7.71 -14.62 -18.91
C ASP A 155 -8.86 -13.61 -19.13
N GLY A 156 -8.72 -12.42 -18.54
CA GLY A 156 -9.66 -11.31 -18.66
C GLY A 156 -10.71 -11.29 -17.56
N THR A 157 -10.66 -12.19 -16.60
CA THR A 157 -11.48 -12.15 -15.36
C THR A 157 -10.58 -11.99 -14.16
N ASP A 158 -11.10 -11.36 -13.10
CA ASP A 158 -10.29 -11.04 -11.92
C ASP A 158 -10.35 -12.15 -10.87
N GLU A 159 -9.22 -12.44 -10.24
CA GLU A 159 -9.13 -13.24 -9.05
C GLU A 159 -9.24 -12.38 -7.78
N LEU A 160 -9.87 -12.94 -6.75
CA LEU A 160 -9.95 -12.34 -5.44
C LEU A 160 -8.93 -12.99 -4.51
N VAL A 161 -8.00 -12.17 -4.02
CA VAL A 161 -7.01 -12.57 -3.04
C VAL A 161 -7.46 -12.11 -1.66
N VAL A 162 -7.57 -13.06 -0.73
CA VAL A 162 -7.97 -12.76 0.63
C VAL A 162 -6.96 -13.32 1.63
N THR A 163 -6.61 -12.52 2.63
CA THR A 163 -5.71 -12.91 3.71
C THR A 163 -6.46 -13.02 5.03
N SER A 164 -5.98 -13.90 5.91
CA SER A 164 -6.60 -14.16 7.20
C SER A 164 -5.60 -14.10 8.35
N THR A 165 -6.12 -13.97 9.58
CA THR A 165 -5.33 -14.05 10.81
C THR A 165 -4.98 -15.48 11.20
N GLY A 166 -5.29 -16.48 10.37
CA GLY A 166 -4.98 -17.87 10.62
C GLY A 166 -3.47 -18.15 10.71
N ASP A 167 -3.08 -19.04 11.60
CA ASP A 167 -1.69 -19.38 11.88
C ASP A 167 -1.18 -20.61 11.11
N GLU A 168 -2.00 -21.18 10.24
CA GLU A 168 -1.63 -22.26 9.32
C GLU A 168 -1.58 -21.73 7.89
N VAL A 169 -2.62 -21.97 7.09
CA VAL A 169 -2.76 -21.36 5.77
C VAL A 169 -3.58 -20.08 5.89
N ASN A 170 -3.13 -18.99 5.31
CA ASN A 170 -3.71 -17.67 5.56
C ASN A 170 -3.82 -16.78 4.31
N THR A 171 -3.43 -17.29 3.14
CA THR A 171 -3.61 -16.61 1.87
C THR A 171 -4.40 -17.49 0.92
N TYR A 172 -5.50 -16.98 0.42
CA TYR A 172 -6.46 -17.69 -0.44
C TYR A 172 -6.67 -16.90 -1.72
N VAL A 173 -6.77 -17.61 -2.85
CA VAL A 173 -7.11 -17.01 -4.14
C VAL A 173 -8.34 -17.70 -4.70
N TYR A 174 -9.35 -16.91 -5.02
CA TYR A 174 -10.60 -17.38 -5.59
C TYR A 174 -10.78 -16.81 -7.00
N GLU A 175 -11.18 -17.67 -7.91
CA GLU A 175 -11.66 -17.27 -9.23
C GLU A 175 -12.91 -16.39 -9.12
N HIS A 176 -13.23 -15.59 -10.14
CA HIS A 176 -14.46 -14.79 -10.22
C HIS A 176 -15.73 -15.58 -9.86
N THR A 177 -15.76 -16.88 -10.13
CA THR A 177 -16.87 -17.78 -9.77
C THR A 177 -16.95 -18.16 -8.30
N GLY A 178 -16.01 -17.71 -7.48
CA GLY A 178 -15.84 -18.14 -6.09
C GLY A 178 -15.26 -19.56 -5.95
N THR A 179 -14.72 -20.15 -7.01
CA THR A 179 -14.00 -21.42 -6.92
C THR A 179 -12.60 -21.15 -6.38
N LEU A 180 -12.16 -21.92 -5.36
CA LEU A 180 -10.79 -21.82 -4.88
C LEU A 180 -9.82 -22.21 -6.00
N ARG A 181 -8.88 -21.31 -6.33
CA ARG A 181 -7.91 -21.50 -7.39
C ARG A 181 -6.99 -22.68 -7.11
N SER A 182 -6.62 -23.40 -8.16
CA SER A 182 -5.69 -24.53 -8.05
C SER A 182 -4.32 -24.06 -7.56
N GLY A 183 -3.75 -24.75 -6.57
CA GLY A 183 -2.49 -24.36 -5.91
C GLY A 183 -2.69 -23.57 -4.63
N TRP A 184 -3.88 -23.10 -4.33
CA TRP A 184 -4.22 -22.36 -3.12
C TRP A 184 -5.09 -23.18 -2.17
N PRO A 185 -5.08 -22.91 -0.85
CA PRO A 185 -4.45 -21.80 -0.15
C PRO A 185 -2.96 -22.03 0.16
N GLN A 186 -2.26 -20.96 0.54
CA GLN A 186 -0.85 -20.97 0.90
C GLN A 186 -0.61 -20.38 2.30
N LEU A 187 0.50 -20.78 2.91
CA LEU A 187 1.01 -20.17 4.14
C LEU A 187 1.94 -19.02 3.75
N ASN A 188 1.66 -17.81 4.19
CA ASN A 188 2.46 -16.64 3.82
C ASN A 188 3.70 -16.40 4.67
N ASN A 189 4.08 -17.31 5.55
CA ASN A 189 5.27 -17.18 6.38
C ASN A 189 6.20 -18.39 6.27
N ASP A 190 7.38 -18.33 6.87
CA ASP A 190 8.25 -19.48 6.98
C ASP A 190 7.62 -20.55 7.89
N SER A 191 7.58 -21.78 7.41
CA SER A 191 7.04 -22.92 8.16
C SER A 191 7.74 -23.11 9.52
N GLY A 192 7.16 -22.60 10.55
CA GLY A 192 7.70 -22.62 11.91
C GLY A 192 7.27 -21.40 12.75
N TYR A 193 6.76 -20.37 12.08
CA TYR A 193 6.13 -19.23 12.72
C TYR A 193 4.72 -19.09 12.17
N GLY A 194 3.76 -19.63 12.89
CA GLY A 194 2.35 -19.61 12.54
C GLY A 194 1.70 -18.26 12.89
N TRP A 195 2.15 -17.18 12.29
CA TRP A 195 1.55 -15.86 12.47
C TRP A 195 0.75 -15.50 11.23
N GLY A 196 -0.44 -14.97 11.45
CA GLY A 196 -1.35 -14.57 10.39
C GLY A 196 -0.94 -13.30 9.66
N VAL A 197 -1.79 -12.86 8.76
CA VAL A 197 -1.72 -11.56 8.11
C VAL A 197 -2.71 -10.64 8.81
N TYR A 198 -2.20 -9.62 9.48
CA TYR A 198 -3.03 -8.66 10.20
C TYR A 198 -3.08 -7.35 9.41
N ASN A 199 -4.29 -6.98 8.96
CA ASN A 199 -4.59 -5.73 8.27
C ASN A 199 -3.81 -5.47 6.97
N ASP A 200 -3.21 -6.49 6.38
CA ASP A 200 -2.42 -6.36 5.17
C ASP A 200 -3.18 -6.91 3.95
N ASN A 201 -3.35 -6.07 2.96
CA ASN A 201 -3.70 -6.51 1.63
C ASN A 201 -2.47 -7.14 0.95
N ALA A 202 -2.67 -8.15 0.12
CA ALA A 202 -1.64 -8.57 -0.80
C ALA A 202 -1.47 -7.48 -1.88
N ALA A 203 -0.21 -7.15 -2.22
CA ALA A 203 0.07 -6.40 -3.43
C ALA A 203 0.10 -7.36 -4.61
N LEU A 204 -0.52 -6.97 -5.72
CA LEU A 204 -0.70 -7.79 -6.90
C LEU A 204 -0.18 -7.04 -8.14
N GLY A 205 0.52 -7.74 -9.01
CA GLY A 205 1.02 -7.16 -10.25
C GLY A 205 1.98 -8.10 -10.97
N ASP A 206 2.20 -7.87 -12.25
CA ASP A 206 3.17 -8.61 -13.08
C ASP A 206 4.60 -8.10 -12.76
N LEU A 207 5.30 -8.80 -11.86
CA LEU A 207 6.61 -8.39 -11.34
C LEU A 207 7.76 -8.70 -12.29
N ASP A 208 7.63 -9.74 -13.09
CA ASP A 208 8.71 -10.20 -13.95
C ASP A 208 8.43 -10.02 -15.44
N ASN A 209 7.32 -9.35 -15.76
CA ASN A 209 6.83 -9.06 -17.11
C ASN A 209 6.58 -10.33 -17.95
N ASP A 210 6.09 -11.40 -17.33
CA ASP A 210 5.72 -12.62 -18.04
C ASP A 210 4.24 -12.61 -18.50
N GLY A 211 3.48 -11.62 -18.06
CA GLY A 211 2.07 -11.40 -18.40
C GLY A 211 1.11 -12.10 -17.44
N GLN A 212 1.59 -12.66 -16.35
CA GLN A 212 0.79 -13.14 -15.23
C GLN A 212 1.03 -12.27 -14.01
N GLY A 213 0.16 -12.34 -13.03
CA GLY A 213 0.31 -11.54 -11.81
C GLY A 213 0.93 -12.33 -10.67
N GLU A 214 1.84 -11.69 -9.94
CA GLU A 214 2.41 -12.19 -8.70
C GLU A 214 1.74 -11.56 -7.50
N LEU A 215 1.86 -12.27 -6.37
CA LEU A 215 1.37 -11.82 -5.08
C LEU A 215 2.55 -11.54 -4.14
N ILE A 216 2.58 -10.34 -3.58
CA ILE A 216 3.47 -9.98 -2.48
C ILE A 216 2.62 -9.90 -1.21
N VAL A 217 2.93 -10.75 -0.24
CA VAL A 217 2.14 -10.88 1.00
C VAL A 217 3.05 -10.66 2.20
N PRO A 218 3.01 -9.48 2.82
CA PRO A 218 3.64 -9.26 4.12
C PRO A 218 3.01 -10.14 5.20
N SER A 219 3.70 -10.32 6.30
CA SER A 219 3.18 -11.08 7.43
C SER A 219 3.43 -10.34 8.75
N ASP A 220 2.76 -10.77 9.80
CA ASP A 220 2.93 -10.26 11.16
C ASP A 220 4.31 -10.59 11.77
N VAL A 221 5.28 -10.87 10.92
CA VAL A 221 6.66 -11.15 11.28
C VAL A 221 7.65 -10.48 10.30
N HIS A 222 8.86 -10.93 10.32
CA HIS A 222 10.02 -10.35 9.65
C HIS A 222 10.17 -10.75 8.18
N TYR A 223 9.16 -11.35 7.58
CA TYR A 223 9.22 -11.92 6.25
C TYR A 223 8.13 -11.37 5.35
N ILE A 224 8.46 -11.31 4.08
CA ILE A 224 7.50 -11.03 3.01
C ILE A 224 7.52 -12.24 2.09
N ASN A 225 6.39 -12.85 1.83
CA ASN A 225 6.26 -13.90 0.84
C ASN A 225 5.93 -13.33 -0.54
N ALA A 226 6.36 -14.05 -1.56
CA ALA A 226 5.98 -13.79 -2.93
C ALA A 226 5.57 -15.10 -3.60
N TYR A 227 4.50 -15.05 -4.38
CA TYR A 227 3.91 -16.21 -5.05
C TYR A 227 3.58 -15.89 -6.48
N GLU A 228 3.79 -16.87 -7.34
CA GLU A 228 3.21 -16.94 -8.66
C GLU A 228 1.69 -17.12 -8.59
N ALA A 229 0.97 -16.79 -9.64
CA ALA A 229 -0.48 -17.00 -9.76
C ALA A 229 -0.95 -18.42 -9.39
N ASN A 230 -0.10 -19.42 -9.61
CA ASN A 230 -0.40 -20.83 -9.30
C ASN A 230 -0.05 -21.25 -7.85
N GLY A 231 0.34 -20.31 -6.98
CA GLY A 231 0.70 -20.57 -5.59
C GLY A 231 2.13 -21.08 -5.37
N ALA A 232 2.96 -21.16 -6.40
CA ALA A 232 4.36 -21.48 -6.22
C ALA A 232 5.11 -20.30 -5.61
N GLN A 233 5.97 -20.55 -4.62
CA GLN A 233 6.79 -19.49 -4.01
C GLN A 233 7.86 -19.03 -4.98
N ILE A 234 8.02 -17.73 -5.12
CA ILE A 234 9.07 -17.10 -5.94
C ILE A 234 10.43 -17.28 -5.24
N ALA A 235 11.42 -17.66 -6.02
CA ALA A 235 12.78 -17.79 -5.53
C ALA A 235 13.42 -16.42 -5.33
N ALA A 236 14.10 -16.24 -4.20
CA ALA A 236 14.92 -15.06 -4.01
C ALA A 236 16.24 -15.18 -4.80
N ASN A 237 16.87 -14.02 -5.06
CA ASN A 237 18.13 -13.93 -5.76
C ASN A 237 19.19 -14.90 -5.19
N ALA A 238 20.06 -15.41 -6.05
CA ALA A 238 21.11 -16.37 -5.70
C ALA A 238 22.04 -15.90 -4.56
N ILE A 239 22.17 -14.59 -4.32
CA ILE A 239 22.94 -14.03 -3.19
C ILE A 239 22.41 -14.51 -1.83
N TYR A 240 21.13 -14.90 -1.76
CA TYR A 240 20.50 -15.44 -0.56
C TYR A 240 20.60 -16.96 -0.42
N GLY A 241 21.40 -17.61 -1.27
CA GLY A 241 21.72 -19.03 -1.11
C GLY A 241 20.61 -20.00 -1.48
N GLY A 242 19.74 -19.64 -2.43
CA GLY A 242 18.67 -20.50 -2.95
C GLY A 242 17.42 -20.55 -2.06
N LYS A 243 17.20 -19.53 -1.28
CA LYS A 243 15.96 -19.34 -0.49
C LYS A 243 14.84 -18.82 -1.36
N GLY A 244 13.58 -19.05 -0.95
CA GLY A 244 12.44 -18.28 -1.43
C GLY A 244 12.35 -16.94 -0.72
N TRP A 245 11.50 -16.05 -1.24
CA TRP A 245 11.25 -14.74 -0.65
C TRP A 245 10.92 -14.81 0.84
N GLY A 246 9.96 -15.62 1.23
CA GLY A 246 9.48 -15.77 2.60
C GLY A 246 10.49 -16.38 3.59
N LYS A 247 11.72 -16.63 3.17
CA LYS A 247 12.80 -17.16 4.00
C LYS A 247 14.00 -16.22 4.11
N VAL A 248 13.87 -15.02 3.57
CA VAL A 248 14.92 -13.99 3.63
C VAL A 248 14.48 -12.92 4.63
N GLY A 249 15.12 -12.88 5.78
CA GLY A 249 14.88 -11.82 6.77
C GLY A 249 15.43 -10.48 6.28
N ILE A 250 14.78 -9.39 6.66
CA ILE A 250 15.07 -8.04 6.19
C ILE A 250 15.72 -7.22 7.30
N TRP A 251 16.74 -6.43 6.96
CA TRP A 251 17.39 -5.47 7.82
C TRP A 251 17.59 -4.14 7.08
N GLU A 252 17.99 -3.12 7.81
CA GLU A 252 18.29 -1.79 7.25
C GLU A 252 19.39 -1.79 6.18
N SER A 253 20.20 -2.83 6.14
CA SER A 253 21.33 -2.96 5.19
C SER A 253 21.45 -4.40 4.69
N LEU A 254 21.75 -4.55 3.41
CA LEU A 254 22.01 -5.85 2.76
C LEU A 254 23.15 -6.63 3.44
N VAL A 255 24.17 -5.96 3.97
CA VAL A 255 25.29 -6.64 4.62
C VAL A 255 24.89 -7.51 5.81
N PRO A 256 24.04 -7.06 6.75
CA PRO A 256 23.44 -7.95 7.76
C PRO A 256 22.53 -9.03 7.17
N GLU A 257 21.74 -8.74 6.16
CA GLU A 257 20.87 -9.74 5.51
C GLU A 257 21.65 -10.94 5.00
N LEU A 258 22.75 -10.71 4.33
CA LEU A 258 23.59 -11.77 3.78
C LEU A 258 24.31 -12.60 4.85
N ARG A 259 24.47 -12.07 6.04
CA ARG A 259 25.05 -12.82 7.19
C ARG A 259 24.04 -13.74 7.87
N GLY A 260 22.74 -13.56 7.60
CA GLY A 260 21.68 -14.34 8.22
C GLY A 260 21.36 -13.91 9.66
N TRP A 261 21.07 -14.86 10.52
CA TRP A 261 20.68 -14.63 11.92
C TRP A 261 21.82 -14.09 12.77
N GLY A 262 21.51 -13.19 13.68
CA GLY A 262 22.49 -12.66 14.59
C GLY A 262 21.94 -11.64 15.57
N ALA A 263 22.69 -11.18 16.55
CA ALA A 263 22.30 -10.16 17.51
C ALA A 263 22.57 -8.72 17.00
N CYS A 264 21.98 -7.71 17.59
CA CYS A 264 22.11 -6.29 17.22
C CYS A 264 23.53 -5.73 17.21
N ASP A 265 24.47 -6.39 17.84
CA ASP A 265 25.89 -6.03 17.91
C ASP A 265 26.73 -6.53 16.71
N GLY A 266 26.08 -6.92 15.63
CA GLY A 266 26.70 -7.56 14.48
C GLY A 266 26.41 -9.06 14.37
N THR A 267 25.77 -9.59 15.42
CA THR A 267 25.11 -10.89 15.43
C THR A 267 23.64 -10.66 15.78
N ARG A 268 22.78 -10.40 14.79
CA ARG A 268 21.38 -10.08 15.00
C ARG A 268 20.55 -11.32 15.28
N THR A 269 19.61 -11.21 16.20
CA THR A 269 18.59 -12.23 16.42
C THR A 269 17.35 -11.92 15.58
N GLU A 270 16.43 -12.86 15.50
CA GLU A 270 15.16 -12.67 14.78
C GLU A 270 14.35 -11.48 15.29
N SER A 271 14.31 -11.28 16.61
CA SER A 271 13.65 -10.14 17.24
C SER A 271 14.12 -8.75 16.79
N TYR A 272 15.20 -8.68 16.04
CA TYR A 272 15.79 -7.43 15.58
C TYR A 272 15.69 -7.21 14.08
N ARG A 273 14.97 -8.08 13.40
CA ARG A 273 14.62 -7.89 12.00
C ARG A 273 13.50 -6.86 11.89
N THR A 274 13.38 -6.29 10.72
CA THR A 274 12.24 -5.44 10.41
C THR A 274 10.95 -6.26 10.47
N ASN A 275 9.96 -5.76 11.15
CA ASN A 275 8.62 -6.30 11.22
C ASN A 275 7.73 -5.57 10.19
N PHE A 276 6.89 -6.33 9.51
CA PHE A 276 5.98 -5.85 8.47
C PHE A 276 4.51 -6.00 8.88
N ALA A 277 4.25 -6.24 10.15
CA ALA A 277 2.89 -6.24 10.68
C ALA A 277 2.16 -4.94 10.29
N ASP A 278 1.00 -5.07 9.71
CA ASP A 278 0.17 -3.96 9.26
C ASP A 278 0.87 -3.02 8.26
N GLY A 279 1.85 -3.54 7.48
CA GLY A 279 2.63 -2.79 6.50
C GLY A 279 2.51 -3.37 5.09
N PRO A 280 1.40 -3.14 4.39
CA PRO A 280 1.22 -3.66 3.04
C PRO A 280 2.29 -3.13 2.08
N ALA A 281 2.59 -3.94 1.07
CA ALA A 281 3.51 -3.57 0.00
C ALA A 281 2.78 -2.84 -1.13
N VAL A 282 3.54 -2.08 -1.91
CA VAL A 282 3.11 -1.48 -3.17
C VAL A 282 4.00 -2.02 -4.29
N ILE A 283 3.40 -2.35 -5.42
CA ILE A 283 4.11 -2.69 -6.65
C ILE A 283 4.03 -1.47 -7.57
N ALA A 284 5.18 -0.92 -7.94
CA ALA A 284 5.25 0.27 -8.79
C ALA A 284 6.60 0.34 -9.51
N ASP A 285 6.58 0.83 -10.74
CA ASP A 285 7.78 1.24 -11.47
C ASP A 285 8.30 2.54 -10.84
N VAL A 286 9.34 2.44 -10.00
CA VAL A 286 9.83 3.58 -9.21
C VAL A 286 10.76 4.51 -9.98
N ASN A 287 11.44 4.00 -11.04
CA ASN A 287 12.40 4.76 -11.83
C ASN A 287 11.94 5.10 -13.26
N GLY A 288 10.75 4.62 -13.67
CA GLY A 288 10.18 4.90 -14.98
C GLY A 288 10.77 4.07 -16.13
N ASP A 289 11.39 2.92 -15.84
CA ASP A 289 12.02 2.06 -16.85
C ASP A 289 11.07 1.01 -17.44
N GLY A 290 9.87 0.87 -16.88
CA GLY A 290 8.83 -0.08 -17.30
C GLY A 290 8.93 -1.44 -16.61
N VAL A 291 9.84 -1.61 -15.66
CA VAL A 291 9.88 -2.74 -14.72
C VAL A 291 9.33 -2.25 -13.38
N VAL A 292 8.64 -3.10 -12.66
CA VAL A 292 8.07 -2.72 -11.37
C VAL A 292 8.88 -3.27 -10.20
N GLU A 293 8.92 -2.49 -9.13
CA GLU A 293 9.55 -2.84 -7.88
C GLU A 293 8.51 -3.02 -6.77
N VAL A 294 8.94 -3.68 -5.70
CA VAL A 294 8.17 -3.82 -4.46
C VAL A 294 8.65 -2.80 -3.45
N VAL A 295 7.78 -1.87 -3.09
CA VAL A 295 8.04 -0.85 -2.06
C VAL A 295 7.27 -1.21 -0.79
N VAL A 296 7.94 -1.24 0.35
CA VAL A 296 7.31 -1.57 1.63
C VAL A 296 7.94 -0.78 2.77
N THR A 297 7.13 -0.42 3.75
CA THR A 297 7.60 0.14 5.01
C THR A 297 7.66 -0.94 6.08
N GLY A 298 8.62 -0.83 6.98
CA GLY A 298 8.76 -1.77 8.09
C GLY A 298 9.42 -1.14 9.29
N ASN A 299 9.21 -1.70 10.48
CA ASN A 299 9.80 -1.21 11.70
C ASN A 299 10.62 -2.27 12.46
N VAL A 300 11.60 -1.82 13.20
CA VAL A 300 12.31 -2.62 14.20
C VAL A 300 11.88 -2.16 15.57
N TYR A 301 11.26 -3.05 16.34
CA TYR A 301 10.70 -2.68 17.64
C TYR A 301 11.50 -3.14 18.84
N ASP A 302 12.39 -4.09 18.74
CA ASP A 302 13.25 -4.47 19.87
C ASP A 302 14.67 -4.81 19.42
N CYS A 303 15.55 -3.85 19.56
CA CYS A 303 16.98 -4.07 19.46
C CYS A 303 17.61 -3.57 20.76
N ASN A 304 18.50 -4.31 21.36
CA ASN A 304 19.19 -3.89 22.62
C ASN A 304 19.68 -2.46 22.52
N ALA A 305 19.35 -1.67 23.54
CA ALA A 305 19.64 -0.25 23.61
C ALA A 305 21.10 0.04 23.24
N GLY A 306 21.29 0.75 22.14
CA GLY A 306 22.60 1.27 21.71
C GLY A 306 23.13 0.77 20.37
N TYR A 307 22.49 -0.17 19.68
CA TYR A 307 23.00 -0.59 18.37
C TYR A 307 21.97 -1.18 17.42
N PRO A 308 22.04 -0.72 16.19
CA PRO A 308 21.95 0.65 15.73
C PRO A 308 20.78 1.25 16.42
N PRO A 309 20.37 2.49 16.37
CA PRO A 309 19.32 2.95 17.26
C PRO A 309 18.21 1.90 17.36
N SER A 310 17.84 1.52 18.58
CA SER A 310 17.07 0.30 18.88
C SER A 310 15.66 0.30 18.29
N ARG A 311 15.22 1.40 17.71
CA ARG A 311 13.88 1.59 17.15
C ARG A 311 13.98 2.48 15.94
N TYR A 312 13.45 1.98 14.80
CA TYR A 312 13.37 2.76 13.58
C TYR A 312 12.28 2.24 12.66
N ILE A 313 11.81 3.11 11.79
CA ILE A 313 11.04 2.77 10.60
C ILE A 313 11.96 2.91 9.41
N GLY A 314 11.85 2.02 8.44
CA GLY A 314 12.58 2.06 7.18
C GLY A 314 11.64 1.87 6.00
N VAL A 315 12.03 2.45 4.88
CA VAL A 315 11.42 2.18 3.57
C VAL A 315 12.35 1.28 2.78
N TYR A 316 11.80 0.28 2.14
CA TYR A 316 12.54 -0.74 1.40
C TYR A 316 12.04 -0.82 -0.03
N ILE A 317 12.97 -0.99 -0.98
CA ILE A 317 12.65 -1.25 -2.38
C ILE A 317 13.34 -2.54 -2.79
N PHE A 318 12.58 -3.47 -3.35
CA PHE A 318 13.06 -4.76 -3.83
C PHE A 318 12.71 -4.95 -5.29
N ASN A 319 13.64 -5.56 -6.03
CA ASN A 319 13.37 -6.07 -7.37
C ASN A 319 12.54 -7.38 -7.30
N ALA A 320 11.98 -7.82 -8.41
CA ALA A 320 11.18 -9.04 -8.52
C ALA A 320 11.85 -10.29 -7.91
N ASP A 321 13.17 -10.40 -7.99
CA ASP A 321 13.95 -11.50 -7.42
C ASP A 321 14.35 -11.30 -5.95
N ARG A 322 13.73 -10.36 -5.24
CA ARG A 322 14.04 -10.03 -3.85
C ARG A 322 15.41 -9.36 -3.63
N SER A 323 16.20 -9.10 -4.65
CA SER A 323 17.38 -8.27 -4.48
C SER A 323 16.97 -6.85 -4.07
N ARG A 324 17.90 -6.11 -3.47
CA ARG A 324 17.68 -4.69 -3.18
C ARG A 324 17.78 -3.90 -4.47
N PHE A 325 16.88 -2.93 -4.64
CA PHE A 325 16.96 -2.00 -5.75
C PHE A 325 18.33 -1.29 -5.77
N ASN A 326 19.09 -1.47 -6.83
CA ASN A 326 20.43 -0.88 -7.01
C ASN A 326 20.68 -0.69 -8.51
N GLU A 327 19.96 0.26 -9.11
CA GLU A 327 19.90 0.48 -10.55
C GLU A 327 19.92 1.98 -10.86
N ASP A 328 20.25 2.37 -12.07
CA ASP A 328 20.28 3.75 -12.58
C ASP A 328 21.06 4.77 -11.73
N GLY A 329 22.00 4.28 -10.94
CA GLY A 329 22.82 5.11 -10.06
C GLY A 329 22.23 5.29 -8.66
N TYR A 330 21.05 4.76 -8.39
CA TYR A 330 20.45 4.68 -7.08
C TYR A 330 20.86 3.39 -6.37
N ASN A 331 21.02 3.42 -5.07
CA ASN A 331 21.43 2.28 -4.27
C ASN A 331 20.60 2.17 -3.00
N TRP A 332 19.70 1.19 -2.93
CA TRP A 332 18.87 0.89 -1.78
C TRP A 332 19.34 -0.34 -0.97
N GLU A 333 20.59 -0.77 -1.15
CA GLU A 333 21.21 -1.78 -0.28
C GLU A 333 21.29 -1.33 1.19
N THR A 334 21.29 -0.01 1.42
CA THR A 334 21.09 0.60 2.73
C THR A 334 19.94 1.57 2.63
N VAL A 335 18.90 1.35 3.41
CA VAL A 335 17.66 2.12 3.35
C VAL A 335 17.71 3.35 4.25
N PRO A 336 16.94 4.42 3.94
CA PRO A 336 16.72 5.50 4.88
C PRO A 336 15.94 4.96 6.08
N ILE A 337 16.39 5.28 7.28
CA ILE A 337 15.74 4.90 8.53
C ILE A 337 15.39 6.12 9.35
N ASN A 338 14.22 6.12 9.95
CA ASN A 338 13.81 7.14 10.89
C ASN A 338 13.99 6.62 12.32
N THR A 339 14.96 7.19 13.00
CA THR A 339 15.35 6.77 14.35
C THR A 339 14.61 7.55 15.42
N GLY A 340 14.23 6.85 16.50
CA GLY A 340 13.53 7.48 17.63
C GLY A 340 12.02 7.60 17.46
N ALA A 341 11.47 7.09 16.37
CA ALA A 341 10.04 6.89 16.25
C ALA A 341 9.54 5.90 17.32
N PRO A 342 8.35 6.09 17.92
CA PRO A 342 7.73 5.09 18.76
C PRO A 342 7.52 3.79 17.99
N LEU A 343 7.40 2.69 18.73
CA LEU A 343 7.10 1.38 18.11
C LEU A 343 5.63 1.25 17.80
N SER A 344 5.34 0.48 16.75
CA SER A 344 3.97 0.11 16.41
C SER A 344 3.25 -0.64 17.53
N GLU A 345 3.96 -1.45 18.32
CA GLU A 345 3.41 -2.20 19.45
C GLU A 345 3.37 -1.41 20.77
N ASP A 346 3.72 -0.15 20.79
CA ASP A 346 3.55 0.68 21.97
C ASP A 346 2.11 1.19 22.09
N TYR A 347 1.21 0.32 22.47
CA TYR A 347 -0.23 0.62 22.62
C TYR A 347 -0.56 1.75 23.58
N ASN A 348 0.41 2.23 24.37
CA ASN A 348 0.23 3.42 25.18
C ASN A 348 0.43 4.72 24.39
N VAL A 349 1.02 4.63 23.22
CA VAL A 349 1.40 5.77 22.38
C VAL A 349 0.66 5.74 21.05
N ILE A 350 0.58 4.59 20.42
CA ILE A 350 -0.01 4.37 19.08
C ILE A 350 -0.70 3.00 19.03
N GLU A 351 -1.68 2.87 18.16
CA GLU A 351 -2.14 1.58 17.69
C GLU A 351 -1.17 1.06 16.62
N SER A 352 -0.97 -0.25 16.59
CA SER A 352 -0.09 -0.87 15.61
C SER A 352 -0.78 -0.92 14.24
N ALA A 353 -0.43 0.01 13.40
CA ALA A 353 -0.78 -0.02 11.99
C ALA A 353 0.29 0.77 11.24
N MET A 354 1.00 0.11 10.35
CA MET A 354 1.92 0.80 9.46
C MET A 354 1.16 1.23 8.21
N PRO A 355 1.07 2.54 7.94
CA PRO A 355 0.45 3.00 6.71
C PRO A 355 1.23 2.52 5.49
N ASN A 356 0.51 2.18 4.42
CA ASN A 356 1.13 1.86 3.13
C ASN A 356 2.02 2.99 2.66
N PRO A 357 3.16 2.69 2.02
CA PRO A 357 3.84 3.67 1.21
C PRO A 357 2.98 3.99 -0.04
N VAL A 358 3.18 5.16 -0.58
CA VAL A 358 2.59 5.57 -1.86
C VAL A 358 3.72 6.00 -2.78
N VAL A 359 3.67 5.59 -4.04
CA VAL A 359 4.62 5.97 -5.08
C VAL A 359 3.88 6.84 -6.09
N ALA A 360 4.27 8.09 -6.21
CA ALA A 360 3.60 9.06 -7.08
C ALA A 360 4.56 10.16 -7.53
N ASP A 361 4.31 10.72 -8.71
CA ASP A 361 4.93 11.95 -9.20
C ASP A 361 4.13 13.13 -8.62
N LEU A 362 4.70 13.83 -7.64
CA LEU A 362 4.01 14.89 -6.90
C LEU A 362 4.01 16.24 -7.64
N ASP A 363 5.00 16.49 -8.46
CA ASP A 363 5.20 17.80 -9.10
C ASP A 363 5.14 17.78 -10.63
N GLY A 364 4.84 16.62 -11.21
CA GLY A 364 4.64 16.45 -12.64
C GLY A 364 5.93 16.48 -13.44
N ASP A 365 7.08 16.23 -12.83
CA ASP A 365 8.38 16.26 -13.50
C ASP A 365 8.76 14.91 -14.15
N GLY A 366 8.01 13.85 -13.82
CA GLY A 366 8.16 12.49 -14.33
C GLY A 366 9.04 11.58 -13.44
N GLU A 367 9.69 12.11 -12.43
CA GLU A 367 10.32 11.33 -11.36
C GLU A 367 9.27 11.03 -10.29
N LYS A 368 9.40 9.93 -9.57
CA LYS A 368 8.41 9.54 -8.56
C LYS A 368 8.97 9.68 -7.16
N GLU A 369 8.12 10.16 -6.27
CA GLU A 369 8.38 10.20 -4.85
C GLU A 369 7.78 9.00 -4.15
N ILE A 370 8.44 8.58 -3.07
CA ILE A 370 7.98 7.55 -2.16
C ILE A 370 7.51 8.23 -0.88
N LEU A 371 6.19 8.22 -0.69
CA LEU A 371 5.56 8.81 0.49
C LEU A 371 5.30 7.74 1.53
N PHE A 372 5.57 8.05 2.80
CA PHE A 372 5.15 7.21 3.91
C PHE A 372 4.92 8.02 5.18
N ALA A 373 3.93 7.61 5.96
CA ALA A 373 3.69 8.16 7.28
C ALA A 373 4.60 7.46 8.31
N SER A 374 5.26 8.24 9.15
CA SER A 374 6.15 7.71 10.18
C SER A 374 5.60 7.97 11.59
N TYR A 375 5.96 7.09 12.52
CA TYR A 375 5.63 7.25 13.94
C TYR A 375 6.40 8.35 14.65
N ASP A 376 7.23 9.10 13.93
CA ASP A 376 7.84 10.34 14.44
C ASP A 376 6.89 11.55 14.37
N GLY A 377 5.69 11.37 13.84
CA GLY A 377 4.69 12.42 13.64
C GLY A 377 4.85 13.21 12.37
N ARG A 378 5.53 12.64 11.38
CA ARG A 378 5.75 13.25 10.07
C ARG A 378 5.27 12.36 8.94
N LEU A 379 4.88 13.00 7.86
CA LEU A 379 4.70 12.37 6.57
C LEU A 379 5.93 12.70 5.71
N HIS A 380 6.63 11.69 5.26
CA HIS A 380 7.85 11.79 4.48
C HIS A 380 7.56 11.60 2.99
N ALA A 381 8.36 12.22 2.14
CA ALA A 381 8.40 11.97 0.71
C ALA A 381 9.87 11.93 0.27
N PHE A 382 10.34 10.81 -0.23
CA PHE A 382 11.70 10.62 -0.68
C PHE A 382 11.78 10.52 -2.19
N TRP A 383 12.78 11.15 -2.76
CA TRP A 383 13.29 10.75 -4.08
C TRP A 383 14.10 9.45 -4.00
N LEU A 384 14.36 8.83 -5.13
CA LEU A 384 15.16 7.61 -5.20
C LEU A 384 16.60 7.78 -4.71
N ASP A 385 17.14 9.00 -4.68
CA ASP A 385 18.45 9.30 -4.08
C ASP A 385 18.42 9.35 -2.55
N LYS A 386 17.24 9.11 -1.95
CA LYS A 386 16.95 9.11 -0.51
C LYS A 386 16.99 10.50 0.13
N THR A 387 16.97 11.55 -0.63
CA THR A 387 16.76 12.90 -0.11
C THR A 387 15.27 13.19 -0.01
N GLU A 388 14.90 14.04 0.94
CA GLU A 388 13.50 14.49 1.06
C GLU A 388 13.15 15.43 -0.08
N HIS A 389 11.96 15.24 -0.66
CA HIS A 389 11.44 16.09 -1.71
C HIS A 389 11.20 17.50 -1.20
N HIS A 390 11.86 18.50 -1.75
CA HIS A 390 11.69 19.93 -1.48
C HIS A 390 11.46 20.31 0.00
N ASN A 391 10.20 20.59 0.40
CA ASN A 391 9.83 21.05 1.73
C ASN A 391 9.36 19.92 2.67
N TRP A 392 9.50 18.68 2.25
CA TRP A 392 9.22 17.54 3.09
C TRP A 392 10.34 17.32 4.11
N PRO A 393 10.11 16.62 5.24
CA PRO A 393 8.84 15.97 5.61
C PRO A 393 7.79 16.97 6.15
N TYR A 394 6.51 16.65 5.94
CA TYR A 394 5.42 17.43 6.52
C TYR A 394 5.20 17.05 7.98
N ASN A 395 5.17 18.05 8.87
CA ASN A 395 5.01 17.82 10.30
C ASN A 395 3.53 17.77 10.68
N VAL A 396 3.00 16.58 10.97
CA VAL A 396 1.62 16.35 11.41
C VAL A 396 1.43 16.80 12.87
N SER A 397 2.49 16.87 13.67
CA SER A 397 2.49 17.13 15.11
C SER A 397 2.47 18.60 15.50
N ASN A 398 2.24 19.53 14.61
CA ASN A 398 2.47 20.97 14.82
C ASN A 398 1.67 21.63 15.95
N THR A 399 0.64 21.02 16.49
CA THR A 399 -0.27 21.70 17.42
C THR A 399 -0.75 20.78 18.52
N GLY A 400 -0.18 20.88 19.69
CA GLY A 400 -0.71 20.26 20.90
C GLY A 400 0.20 19.22 21.56
N PRO A 401 -0.14 18.72 22.73
CA PRO A 401 0.63 17.72 23.44
C PRO A 401 0.43 16.35 22.78
N GLY A 402 1.53 15.66 22.53
CA GLY A 402 1.56 14.31 22.01
C GLY A 402 1.99 14.24 20.54
N ILE A 403 2.43 13.06 20.14
CA ILE A 403 2.78 12.75 18.75
C ILE A 403 1.49 12.45 18.01
N ARG A 404 1.35 12.98 16.82
CA ARG A 404 0.25 12.69 15.90
C ARG A 404 0.80 11.94 14.71
N PHE A 405 0.02 11.01 14.20
CA PHE A 405 0.37 10.19 13.05
C PHE A 405 -0.55 10.51 11.89
N ALA A 406 -0.03 10.40 10.69
CA ALA A 406 -0.83 10.39 9.49
C ALA A 406 -1.33 8.96 9.20
N SER A 407 -2.51 8.86 8.61
CA SER A 407 -2.93 7.65 7.91
C SER A 407 -2.11 7.47 6.64
N GLU A 408 -2.30 6.36 5.96
CA GLU A 408 -1.93 6.19 4.57
C GLU A 408 -2.36 7.41 3.75
N PRO A 409 -1.46 8.03 2.98
CA PRO A 409 -1.80 9.16 2.14
C PRO A 409 -2.49 8.71 0.85
N VAL A 410 -3.37 9.57 0.35
CA VAL A 410 -3.91 9.49 -1.01
C VAL A 410 -3.36 10.66 -1.79
N VAL A 411 -2.95 10.41 -3.02
CA VAL A 411 -2.34 11.41 -3.90
C VAL A 411 -3.23 11.59 -5.13
N ALA A 412 -3.61 12.83 -5.40
CA ALA A 412 -4.42 13.19 -6.58
C ALA A 412 -4.27 14.68 -6.91
N ASP A 413 -4.27 15.02 -8.18
CA ASP A 413 -4.42 16.41 -8.66
C ASP A 413 -5.91 16.81 -8.54
N LEU A 414 -6.26 17.50 -7.46
CA LEU A 414 -7.65 17.84 -7.12
C LEU A 414 -8.17 19.10 -7.86
N ASP A 415 -7.29 19.98 -8.28
CA ASP A 415 -7.67 21.22 -8.92
C ASP A 415 -7.23 21.32 -10.40
N ASN A 416 -6.63 20.25 -10.93
CA ASN A 416 -6.16 20.09 -12.30
C ASN A 416 -5.10 21.15 -12.68
N ASP A 417 -4.19 21.48 -11.77
CA ASP A 417 -3.10 22.41 -12.02
C ASP A 417 -1.79 21.71 -12.45
N GLY A 418 -1.77 20.37 -12.42
CA GLY A 418 -0.65 19.52 -12.83
C GLY A 418 0.30 19.16 -11.70
N PHE A 419 -0.01 19.55 -10.46
CA PHE A 419 0.64 19.11 -9.25
C PHE A 419 -0.31 18.24 -8.44
N ALA A 420 0.21 17.24 -7.76
CA ALA A 420 -0.64 16.36 -6.98
C ALA A 420 -0.77 16.84 -5.53
N GLU A 421 -1.99 16.82 -5.01
CA GLU A 421 -2.25 17.01 -3.59
C GLU A 421 -2.12 15.72 -2.82
N VAL A 422 -1.63 15.84 -1.59
CA VAL A 422 -1.51 14.74 -0.65
C VAL A 422 -2.57 14.87 0.44
N ILE A 423 -3.47 13.91 0.49
CA ILE A 423 -4.61 13.88 1.40
C ILE A 423 -4.37 12.78 2.45
N PHE A 424 -4.49 13.12 3.72
CA PHE A 424 -4.36 12.14 4.80
C PHE A 424 -5.22 12.52 6.01
N ALA A 425 -5.54 11.54 6.84
CA ALA A 425 -6.11 11.75 8.16
C ALA A 425 -5.01 11.72 9.22
N SER A 426 -5.22 12.34 10.38
CA SER A 426 -4.25 12.32 11.47
C SER A 426 -4.86 11.72 12.75
N TRP A 427 -4.03 11.00 13.50
CA TRP A 427 -4.35 10.43 14.80
C TRP A 427 -3.29 10.80 15.85
N PRO A 428 -3.64 11.05 17.13
CA PRO A 428 -4.98 11.37 17.64
C PRO A 428 -5.45 12.76 17.21
N GLN A 429 -6.75 12.95 17.24
CA GLN A 429 -7.37 14.24 16.88
C GLN A 429 -7.08 15.35 17.88
#